data_aebc646c377d08aa35af217cc03c89db
#
_entry.id   aebc646c377d08aa35af217cc03c89db
#
_cell.length_a   1.000
_cell.length_b   1.000
_cell.length_c   1.000
_cell.angle_alpha   90.00
_cell.angle_beta   90.00
_cell.angle_gamma   90.00
#
_symmetry.space_group_name_H-M   'P 1'
#
loop_
_entity.id
_entity.type
_entity.pdbx_description
1 polymer ?
#
loop_
_entity_poly.entity_id
_entity_poly.type
_entity_poly.pdbx_seq_one_letter_code
_entity_poly.pdbx_strand_id
1 'polypeptide(L)'
;MLFRSIFDTDDGYVQINAKSTLLATGGYPANPAMMRALQPSALACCTASSYAINDDGYGLKAGMWAGGAKDPDAAPMIFDRGAVAPGVDAGYVGEGDKAALPGTIFQENIGSQPFMKVNRNGVRFANESTPYDFLCFQAVQQPGGVWCQVFDGNASEDILRFSTIGCAAFANQMMALGMPVEEFCKAALGQGIMQKAETLEELADKLGFEGEAKRAFLDQVERYNAQFDAQKDDDFGKEAYRLSALRTPPFYGCWFGGSMLTTLDGLRINKDCQVLDADDQVIDGLYAAGDVSGSFFSGNYPEYIVGCASGRTSTQGRHVARFLAGDL
;
A
#
# COMPACT_ATOMS: atom_id res chain seq x y z
N MET A 1 10.51 36.43 -11.44
CA MET A 1 9.21 36.28 -12.14
C MET A 1 8.09 36.31 -11.10
N LEU A 2 6.93 36.91 -11.35
CA LEU A 2 5.78 36.85 -10.42
C LEU A 2 4.92 35.65 -10.82
N PHE A 3 4.70 34.72 -9.88
CA PHE A 3 3.73 33.64 -10.11
C PHE A 3 2.29 34.18 -10.07
N ARG A 4 1.47 33.68 -10.95
CA ARG A 4 0.04 33.96 -11.02
C ARG A 4 -0.72 32.68 -10.85
N SER A 5 -1.44 32.56 -9.74
CA SER A 5 -2.37 31.45 -9.51
C SER A 5 -3.80 31.94 -9.75
N ILE A 6 -4.59 31.17 -10.49
CA ILE A 6 -6.00 31.46 -10.76
C ILE A 6 -6.81 30.40 -10.04
N PHE A 7 -7.74 30.83 -9.21
CA PHE A 7 -8.65 29.97 -8.48
C PHE A 7 -10.06 30.15 -9.00
N ASP A 8 -10.76 29.05 -9.19
CA ASP A 8 -12.20 29.03 -9.43
C ASP A 8 -12.94 29.07 -8.10
N THR A 9 -13.84 30.00 -7.92
CA THR A 9 -14.60 30.19 -6.69
C THR A 9 -16.07 30.40 -7.02
N ASP A 10 -16.95 30.32 -6.03
CA ASP A 10 -18.39 30.53 -6.19
C ASP A 10 -18.71 31.92 -6.78
N ASP A 11 -17.83 32.89 -6.56
CA ASP A 11 -17.95 34.26 -7.06
C ASP A 11 -17.22 34.52 -8.40
N GLY A 12 -16.65 33.46 -9.01
CA GLY A 12 -15.86 33.50 -10.24
C GLY A 12 -14.38 33.33 -10.06
N TYR A 13 -13.57 33.69 -11.05
CA TYR A 13 -12.14 33.49 -11.04
C TYR A 13 -11.41 34.56 -10.23
N VAL A 14 -10.57 34.11 -9.29
CA VAL A 14 -9.69 34.97 -8.49
C VAL A 14 -8.23 34.73 -8.91
N GLN A 15 -7.54 35.78 -9.33
CA GLN A 15 -6.10 35.74 -9.60
C GLN A 15 -5.32 36.27 -8.41
N ILE A 16 -4.36 35.46 -7.93
CA ILE A 16 -3.40 35.82 -6.89
C ILE A 16 -2.04 35.99 -7.53
N ASN A 17 -1.42 37.15 -7.37
CA ASN A 17 -0.04 37.41 -7.77
C ASN A 17 0.86 37.32 -6.53
N ALA A 18 1.85 36.44 -6.56
CA ALA A 18 2.77 36.20 -5.45
C ALA A 18 4.22 36.15 -5.94
N LYS A 19 5.17 36.46 -5.04
CA LYS A 19 6.61 36.27 -5.32
C LYS A 19 6.96 34.82 -5.44
N SER A 20 6.27 33.95 -4.69
CA SER A 20 6.48 32.49 -4.67
C SER A 20 5.15 31.77 -4.51
N THR A 21 5.07 30.57 -5.08
CA THR A 21 3.96 29.63 -4.93
C THR A 21 4.52 28.32 -4.43
N LEU A 22 3.97 27.82 -3.31
CA LEU A 22 4.25 26.47 -2.79
C LEU A 22 3.09 25.54 -3.11
N LEU A 23 3.34 24.50 -3.89
CA LEU A 23 2.42 23.39 -4.12
C LEU A 23 2.55 22.41 -2.96
N ALA A 24 1.46 22.13 -2.24
CA ALA A 24 1.35 21.17 -1.15
C ALA A 24 0.02 20.40 -1.27
N THR A 25 -0.27 19.91 -2.49
CA THR A 25 -1.59 19.46 -2.95
C THR A 25 -1.78 17.96 -2.91
N GLY A 26 -0.85 17.21 -2.30
CA GLY A 26 -0.89 15.76 -2.28
C GLY A 26 -0.52 15.12 -3.63
N GLY A 27 -0.75 13.82 -3.72
CA GLY A 27 -0.49 13.02 -4.92
C GLY A 27 -1.66 13.01 -5.91
N TYR A 28 -1.83 11.88 -6.61
CA TYR A 28 -2.89 11.71 -7.60
C TYR A 28 -3.66 10.37 -7.52
N PRO A 29 -3.69 9.65 -6.37
CA PRO A 29 -4.34 8.34 -6.32
C PRO A 29 -5.87 8.39 -6.48
N ALA A 30 -6.50 9.55 -6.27
CA ALA A 30 -7.92 9.77 -6.51
C ALA A 30 -8.27 10.07 -7.98
N ASN A 31 -7.27 10.06 -8.89
CA ASN A 31 -7.48 10.30 -10.31
C ASN A 31 -7.31 9.00 -11.12
N PRO A 32 -8.40 8.32 -11.52
CA PRO A 32 -8.30 7.04 -12.22
C PRO A 32 -7.55 7.12 -13.55
N ALA A 33 -7.64 8.23 -14.27
CA ALA A 33 -6.95 8.40 -15.54
C ALA A 33 -5.42 8.49 -15.33
N MET A 34 -4.97 9.27 -14.34
CA MET A 34 -3.56 9.38 -13.99
C MET A 34 -3.02 8.05 -13.45
N MET A 35 -3.78 7.38 -12.59
CA MET A 35 -3.39 6.07 -12.06
C MET A 35 -3.21 5.02 -13.15
N ARG A 36 -4.12 4.94 -14.13
CA ARG A 36 -3.97 4.04 -15.28
C ARG A 36 -2.73 4.37 -16.12
N ALA A 37 -2.44 5.65 -16.32
CA ALA A 37 -1.34 6.09 -17.15
C ALA A 37 0.02 5.96 -16.45
N LEU A 38 0.10 6.24 -15.14
CA LEU A 38 1.35 6.42 -14.42
C LEU A 38 1.66 5.29 -13.42
N GLN A 39 0.63 4.54 -12.97
CA GLN A 39 0.76 3.50 -11.93
C GLN A 39 0.12 2.15 -12.35
N PRO A 40 0.32 1.66 -13.58
CA PRO A 40 -0.36 0.44 -14.04
C PRO A 40 0.00 -0.80 -13.21
N SER A 41 1.25 -0.93 -12.75
CA SER A 41 1.69 -2.04 -11.92
C SER A 41 1.07 -2.01 -10.52
N ALA A 42 0.93 -0.82 -9.91
CA ALA A 42 0.26 -0.68 -8.63
C ALA A 42 -1.23 -1.04 -8.74
N LEU A 43 -1.90 -0.58 -9.82
CA LEU A 43 -3.30 -0.94 -10.06
C LEU A 43 -3.49 -2.45 -10.25
N ALA A 44 -2.54 -3.14 -10.87
CA ALA A 44 -2.64 -4.58 -11.12
C ALA A 44 -2.58 -5.43 -9.84
N CYS A 45 -2.22 -4.86 -8.70
CA CYS A 45 -2.19 -5.57 -7.41
C CYS A 45 -2.97 -4.85 -6.29
N CYS A 46 -3.52 -3.65 -6.51
CA CYS A 46 -4.28 -2.94 -5.48
C CYS A 46 -5.76 -3.32 -5.51
N THR A 47 -6.30 -3.58 -4.33
CA THR A 47 -7.72 -3.89 -4.11
C THR A 47 -8.45 -2.81 -3.33
N ALA A 48 -7.75 -1.96 -2.59
CA ALA A 48 -8.33 -0.95 -1.73
C ALA A 48 -7.50 0.34 -1.71
N SER A 49 -8.07 1.39 -1.16
CA SER A 49 -7.41 2.69 -1.03
C SER A 49 -7.80 3.41 0.24
N SER A 50 -6.90 4.24 0.76
CA SER A 50 -7.13 5.12 1.91
C SER A 50 -6.71 6.56 1.62
N TYR A 51 -6.61 6.93 0.37
CA TYR A 51 -6.23 8.27 -0.03
C TYR A 51 -7.34 9.31 0.24
N ALA A 52 -6.95 10.56 0.36
CA ALA A 52 -7.90 11.66 0.43
C ALA A 52 -8.60 11.85 -0.92
N ILE A 53 -9.89 12.19 -0.88
CA ILE A 53 -10.71 12.37 -2.10
C ILE A 53 -10.18 13.48 -3.02
N ASN A 54 -9.41 14.43 -2.46
CA ASN A 54 -8.83 15.56 -3.19
C ASN A 54 -7.39 15.29 -3.69
N ASP A 55 -6.84 14.08 -3.51
CA ASP A 55 -5.56 13.68 -4.09
C ASP A 55 -5.73 13.33 -5.58
N ASP A 56 -6.18 14.31 -6.35
CA ASP A 56 -6.60 14.18 -7.76
C ASP A 56 -5.51 14.54 -8.77
N GLY A 57 -4.31 14.90 -8.28
CA GLY A 57 -3.16 15.26 -9.10
C GLY A 57 -3.25 16.64 -9.75
N TYR A 58 -4.19 17.47 -9.36
CA TYR A 58 -4.36 18.79 -9.99
C TYR A 58 -3.12 19.67 -9.78
N GLY A 59 -2.55 19.68 -8.58
CA GLY A 59 -1.33 20.45 -8.32
C GLY A 59 -0.12 19.93 -9.06
N LEU A 60 0.01 18.62 -9.27
CA LEU A 60 1.07 18.05 -10.11
C LEU A 60 0.92 18.55 -11.54
N LYS A 61 -0.29 18.49 -12.11
CA LYS A 61 -0.56 19.03 -13.47
C LYS A 61 -0.29 20.52 -13.54
N ALA A 62 -0.71 21.30 -12.55
CA ALA A 62 -0.46 22.74 -12.50
C ALA A 62 1.04 23.07 -12.51
N GLY A 63 1.84 22.33 -11.73
CA GLY A 63 3.29 22.46 -11.74
C GLY A 63 3.94 22.10 -13.08
N MET A 64 3.44 21.06 -13.74
CA MET A 64 3.90 20.68 -15.09
C MET A 64 3.51 21.72 -16.15
N TRP A 65 2.29 22.30 -16.07
CA TRP A 65 1.89 23.39 -16.96
C TRP A 65 2.75 24.67 -16.76
N ALA A 66 3.29 24.86 -15.57
CA ALA A 66 4.26 25.92 -15.30
C ALA A 66 5.69 25.62 -15.79
N GLY A 67 5.91 24.47 -16.42
CA GLY A 67 7.20 24.03 -16.94
C GLY A 67 7.94 23.01 -16.07
N GLY A 68 7.38 22.62 -14.92
CA GLY A 68 7.98 21.65 -14.02
C GLY A 68 8.06 20.25 -14.65
N ALA A 69 9.15 19.53 -14.39
CA ALA A 69 9.31 18.14 -14.75
C ALA A 69 8.79 17.23 -13.61
N LYS A 70 8.16 16.12 -13.97
CA LYS A 70 7.77 15.04 -13.05
C LYS A 70 8.91 14.01 -12.95
N ASP A 71 9.02 13.33 -11.83
CA ASP A 71 9.87 12.14 -11.71
C ASP A 71 9.52 11.11 -12.81
N PRO A 72 10.52 10.49 -13.44
CA PRO A 72 10.29 9.52 -14.53
C PRO A 72 9.65 8.22 -14.02
N ASP A 73 10.03 7.79 -12.83
CA ASP A 73 9.63 6.52 -12.25
C ASP A 73 8.39 6.66 -11.38
N ALA A 74 7.53 5.65 -11.42
CA ALA A 74 6.40 5.54 -10.52
C ALA A 74 6.90 5.25 -9.09
N ALA A 75 6.28 5.88 -8.09
CA ALA A 75 6.58 5.65 -6.68
C ALA A 75 5.27 5.58 -5.87
N PRO A 76 4.50 4.49 -5.97
CA PRO A 76 3.28 4.32 -5.21
C PRO A 76 3.61 3.97 -3.75
N MET A 77 2.82 4.50 -2.83
CA MET A 77 2.80 4.05 -1.43
C MET A 77 1.68 3.04 -1.26
N ILE A 78 2.02 1.77 -1.28
CA ILE A 78 1.06 0.65 -1.16
C ILE A 78 1.44 -0.24 0.02
N PHE A 79 0.43 -0.76 0.71
CA PHE A 79 0.57 -1.75 1.77
C PHE A 79 -0.20 -3.02 1.43
N ASP A 80 0.22 -4.14 1.95
CA ASP A 80 -0.36 -5.46 1.79
C ASP A 80 -1.61 -5.72 2.66
N ARG A 81 -2.54 -4.75 2.72
CA ARG A 81 -3.64 -4.68 3.70
C ARG A 81 -5.03 -4.46 3.10
N GLY A 82 -5.14 -4.46 1.78
CA GLY A 82 -6.41 -4.28 1.09
C GLY A 82 -7.23 -5.55 1.11
N ALA A 83 -8.04 -5.76 2.16
CA ALA A 83 -8.84 -6.96 2.30
C ALA A 83 -10.06 -6.96 1.37
N VAL A 84 -10.33 -8.10 0.73
CA VAL A 84 -11.45 -8.30 -0.20
C VAL A 84 -12.13 -9.65 0.01
N ALA A 85 -13.38 -9.73 -0.41
CA ALA A 85 -14.13 -10.99 -0.39
C ALA A 85 -13.52 -12.01 -1.38
N PRO A 86 -13.75 -13.33 -1.15
CA PRO A 86 -13.39 -14.35 -2.11
C PRO A 86 -13.92 -14.06 -3.52
N GLY A 87 -13.09 -14.30 -4.54
CA GLY A 87 -13.45 -14.07 -5.93
C GLY A 87 -13.21 -12.66 -6.48
N VAL A 88 -12.87 -11.69 -5.65
CA VAL A 88 -12.57 -10.30 -6.07
C VAL A 88 -11.13 -10.20 -6.59
N ASP A 89 -10.94 -9.57 -7.74
CA ASP A 89 -9.63 -9.28 -8.35
C ASP A 89 -9.15 -7.88 -7.99
N ALA A 90 -7.84 -7.66 -8.12
CA ALA A 90 -7.22 -6.35 -8.03
C ALA A 90 -7.56 -5.46 -9.26
N GLY A 91 -7.35 -4.17 -9.11
CA GLY A 91 -7.59 -3.19 -10.15
C GLY A 91 -8.92 -2.45 -10.00
N TYR A 92 -9.13 -1.50 -10.89
CA TYR A 92 -10.36 -0.71 -10.88
C TYR A 92 -11.57 -1.50 -11.38
N VAL A 93 -12.69 -1.32 -10.67
CA VAL A 93 -14.05 -1.68 -11.12
C VAL A 93 -14.73 -0.42 -11.63
N GLY A 94 -15.48 -0.54 -12.73
CA GLY A 94 -16.15 0.60 -13.39
C GLY A 94 -15.25 1.33 -14.38
N GLU A 95 -15.78 2.39 -14.98
CA GLU A 95 -15.15 3.13 -16.07
C GLU A 95 -15.05 4.63 -15.76
N GLY A 96 -14.14 5.30 -16.49
CA GLY A 96 -13.93 6.75 -16.41
C GLY A 96 -13.57 7.21 -15.00
N ASP A 97 -14.13 8.35 -14.60
CA ASP A 97 -13.90 8.98 -13.30
C ASP A 97 -14.64 8.28 -12.14
N LYS A 98 -15.54 7.33 -12.45
CA LYS A 98 -16.26 6.52 -11.46
C LYS A 98 -15.55 5.21 -11.13
N ALA A 99 -14.43 4.93 -11.79
CA ALA A 99 -13.65 3.76 -11.49
C ALA A 99 -13.08 3.83 -10.06
N ALA A 100 -13.22 2.73 -9.31
CA ALA A 100 -12.74 2.62 -7.94
C ALA A 100 -12.14 1.24 -7.68
N LEU A 101 -11.26 1.15 -6.70
CA LEU A 101 -10.78 -0.14 -6.20
C LEU A 101 -11.92 -0.88 -5.47
N PRO A 102 -12.00 -2.22 -5.59
CA PRO A 102 -13.18 -2.99 -5.18
C PRO A 102 -13.34 -3.17 -3.68
N GLY A 103 -12.24 -3.05 -2.91
CA GLY A 103 -12.22 -3.36 -1.48
C GLY A 103 -12.84 -2.25 -0.62
N THR A 104 -13.51 -2.66 0.44
CA THR A 104 -14.12 -1.77 1.44
C THR A 104 -13.30 -1.64 2.71
N ILE A 105 -12.35 -2.56 2.95
CA ILE A 105 -11.40 -2.52 4.07
C ILE A 105 -10.00 -2.25 3.51
N PHE A 106 -9.52 -1.02 3.68
CA PHE A 106 -8.24 -0.58 3.14
C PHE A 106 -7.05 -0.82 4.09
N GLN A 107 -7.28 -1.09 5.36
CA GLN A 107 -6.24 -1.28 6.38
C GLN A 107 -6.56 -2.47 7.29
N GLU A 108 -6.67 -3.68 6.72
CA GLU A 108 -6.70 -4.89 7.52
C GLU A 108 -5.28 -5.28 7.92
N ASN A 109 -4.85 -4.80 9.08
CA ASN A 109 -3.44 -4.82 9.49
C ASN A 109 -2.84 -6.22 9.69
N ILE A 110 -3.66 -7.25 9.85
CA ILE A 110 -3.19 -8.63 9.90
C ILE A 110 -2.52 -9.04 8.57
N GLY A 111 -2.88 -8.41 7.45
CA GLY A 111 -2.33 -8.67 6.12
C GLY A 111 -0.82 -8.52 6.05
N SER A 112 -0.25 -7.59 6.83
CA SER A 112 1.21 -7.38 6.89
C SER A 112 1.95 -8.33 7.82
N GLN A 113 1.27 -9.33 8.41
CA GLN A 113 1.95 -10.36 9.17
C GLN A 113 2.45 -11.48 8.24
N PRO A 114 3.62 -12.08 8.54
CA PRO A 114 4.24 -13.07 7.67
C PRO A 114 3.61 -14.47 7.78
N PHE A 115 2.30 -14.56 7.89
CA PHE A 115 1.58 -15.83 7.79
C PHE A 115 1.66 -16.40 6.37
N MET A 116 1.33 -17.68 6.20
CA MET A 116 1.31 -18.31 4.90
C MET A 116 0.40 -17.56 3.92
N LYS A 117 0.91 -17.25 2.72
CA LYS A 117 0.17 -16.59 1.65
C LYS A 117 0.19 -17.46 0.40
N VAL A 118 -0.99 -17.69 -0.18
CA VAL A 118 -1.17 -18.49 -1.38
C VAL A 118 -1.92 -17.70 -2.45
N ASN A 119 -1.65 -18.03 -3.71
CA ASN A 119 -2.40 -17.51 -4.86
C ASN A 119 -3.72 -18.28 -5.08
N ARG A 120 -4.47 -17.95 -6.12
CA ARG A 120 -5.73 -18.62 -6.46
C ARG A 120 -5.59 -20.09 -6.86
N ASN A 121 -4.38 -20.54 -7.17
CA ASN A 121 -4.09 -21.94 -7.45
C ASN A 121 -3.76 -22.74 -6.16
N GLY A 122 -3.87 -22.11 -4.98
CA GLY A 122 -3.61 -22.77 -3.69
C GLY A 122 -2.13 -22.90 -3.33
N VAL A 123 -1.20 -22.25 -4.05
CA VAL A 123 0.23 -22.39 -3.84
C VAL A 123 0.89 -21.10 -3.38
N ARG A 124 1.90 -21.20 -2.52
CA ARG A 124 2.78 -20.08 -2.14
C ARG A 124 3.52 -19.57 -3.38
N PHE A 125 3.81 -18.28 -3.41
CA PHE A 125 4.43 -17.61 -4.56
C PHE A 125 5.58 -16.67 -4.17
N ALA A 126 5.80 -16.44 -2.88
CA ALA A 126 6.77 -15.49 -2.36
C ALA A 126 7.22 -15.85 -0.95
N ASN A 127 8.31 -15.20 -0.50
CA ASN A 127 8.64 -15.11 0.91
C ASN A 127 7.74 -14.05 1.57
N GLU A 128 6.91 -14.46 2.52
CA GLU A 128 5.93 -13.58 3.18
C GLU A 128 6.58 -12.59 4.16
N SER A 129 7.89 -12.67 4.38
CA SER A 129 8.67 -11.73 5.18
C SER A 129 9.21 -10.55 4.38
N THR A 130 8.99 -10.52 3.05
CA THR A 130 9.43 -9.39 2.23
C THR A 130 8.66 -8.11 2.59
N PRO A 131 9.24 -6.93 2.37
CA PRO A 131 8.52 -5.67 2.55
C PRO A 131 7.19 -5.66 1.78
N TYR A 132 6.18 -5.00 2.34
CA TYR A 132 4.79 -5.10 1.88
C TYR A 132 4.59 -4.65 0.42
N ASP A 133 5.30 -3.64 -0.04
CA ASP A 133 5.24 -3.19 -1.44
C ASP A 133 5.82 -4.24 -2.40
N PHE A 134 6.94 -4.89 -2.03
CA PHE A 134 7.51 -5.99 -2.81
C PHE A 134 6.56 -7.18 -2.90
N LEU A 135 5.88 -7.53 -1.82
CA LEU A 135 4.86 -8.58 -1.83
C LEU A 135 3.70 -8.23 -2.77
N CYS A 136 3.20 -7.00 -2.70
CA CYS A 136 2.16 -6.51 -3.60
C CYS A 136 2.58 -6.61 -5.07
N PHE A 137 3.79 -6.19 -5.42
CA PHE A 137 4.28 -6.28 -6.79
C PHE A 137 4.54 -7.72 -7.26
N GLN A 138 4.89 -8.64 -6.37
CA GLN A 138 4.97 -10.07 -6.72
C GLN A 138 3.58 -10.64 -7.06
N ALA A 139 2.51 -10.12 -6.43
CA ALA A 139 1.15 -10.52 -6.73
C ALA A 139 0.67 -10.09 -8.12
N VAL A 140 1.28 -9.09 -8.76
CA VAL A 140 0.96 -8.70 -10.16
C VAL A 140 1.05 -9.88 -11.14
N GLN A 141 1.93 -10.84 -10.86
CA GLN A 141 2.11 -12.04 -11.68
C GLN A 141 1.19 -13.20 -11.27
N GLN A 142 0.36 -13.01 -10.24
CA GLN A 142 -0.54 -14.04 -9.74
C GLN A 142 -1.96 -13.86 -10.31
N PRO A 143 -2.76 -14.93 -10.41
CA PRO A 143 -4.13 -14.85 -10.90
C PRO A 143 -4.96 -13.85 -10.09
N GLY A 144 -5.50 -12.84 -10.77
CA GLY A 144 -6.30 -11.77 -10.18
C GLY A 144 -5.53 -10.69 -9.44
N GLY A 145 -4.18 -10.75 -9.39
CA GLY A 145 -3.35 -9.76 -8.68
C GLY A 145 -3.54 -9.77 -7.15
N VAL A 146 -4.02 -10.87 -6.60
CA VAL A 146 -4.39 -11.04 -5.18
C VAL A 146 -3.77 -12.29 -4.59
N TRP A 147 -3.75 -12.36 -3.25
CA TRP A 147 -3.33 -13.54 -2.48
C TRP A 147 -4.26 -13.79 -1.31
N CYS A 148 -4.32 -15.03 -0.85
CA CYS A 148 -5.01 -15.43 0.36
C CYS A 148 -3.99 -15.65 1.50
N GLN A 149 -4.13 -14.91 2.59
CA GLN A 149 -3.38 -15.16 3.83
C GLN A 149 -4.17 -16.09 4.73
N VAL A 150 -3.48 -17.10 5.30
CA VAL A 150 -4.09 -18.11 6.17
C VAL A 150 -3.32 -18.24 7.47
N PHE A 151 -4.03 -18.31 8.59
CA PHE A 151 -3.49 -18.50 9.93
C PHE A 151 -4.46 -19.29 10.81
N ASP A 152 -4.02 -19.70 11.98
CA ASP A 152 -4.80 -20.56 12.88
C ASP A 152 -5.03 -19.92 14.26
N GLY A 153 -5.60 -20.68 15.20
CA GLY A 153 -5.94 -20.23 16.56
C GLY A 153 -4.74 -19.76 17.38
N ASN A 154 -3.51 -20.09 17.00
CA ASN A 154 -2.29 -19.64 17.67
C ASN A 154 -1.77 -18.30 17.16
N ALA A 155 -2.49 -17.64 16.24
CA ALA A 155 -2.02 -16.44 15.56
C ALA A 155 -1.57 -15.30 16.51
N SER A 156 -2.20 -15.12 17.67
CA SER A 156 -1.78 -14.10 18.63
C SER A 156 -0.36 -14.35 19.18
N GLU A 157 -0.02 -15.61 19.46
CA GLU A 157 1.31 -16.00 19.93
C GLU A 157 2.34 -15.91 18.79
N ASP A 158 1.96 -16.34 17.60
CA ASP A 158 2.80 -16.25 16.39
C ASP A 158 3.16 -14.81 16.06
N ILE A 159 2.19 -13.88 16.08
CA ILE A 159 2.42 -12.45 15.85
C ILE A 159 3.45 -11.89 16.83
N LEU A 160 3.35 -12.23 18.12
CA LEU A 160 4.34 -11.80 19.12
C LEU A 160 5.74 -12.31 18.81
N ARG A 161 5.85 -13.55 18.32
CA ARG A 161 7.11 -14.19 17.95
C ARG A 161 7.72 -13.65 16.66
N PHE A 162 6.91 -13.23 15.68
CA PHE A 162 7.37 -12.75 14.36
C PHE A 162 8.25 -11.51 14.42
N SER A 163 8.15 -10.72 15.48
CA SER A 163 8.97 -9.51 15.67
C SER A 163 8.94 -8.59 14.45
N THR A 164 7.75 -8.39 13.88
CA THR A 164 7.56 -7.49 12.74
C THR A 164 7.91 -6.05 13.12
N ILE A 165 8.45 -5.32 12.16
CA ILE A 165 8.90 -3.94 12.33
C ILE A 165 8.12 -3.01 11.40
N GLY A 166 8.42 -1.73 11.48
CA GLY A 166 7.71 -0.75 10.66
C GLY A 166 6.25 -0.60 11.06
N CYS A 167 5.41 -0.24 10.11
CA CYS A 167 3.97 -0.14 10.32
C CYS A 167 3.30 -1.50 10.58
N ALA A 168 3.92 -2.60 10.19
CA ALA A 168 3.44 -3.95 10.44
C ALA A 168 3.48 -4.32 11.95
N ALA A 169 4.32 -3.65 12.75
CA ALA A 169 4.41 -3.86 14.20
C ALA A 169 3.14 -3.47 14.98
N PHE A 170 2.17 -2.82 14.34
CA PHE A 170 0.91 -2.46 15.02
C PHE A 170 0.17 -3.70 15.56
N ALA A 171 0.11 -4.79 14.79
CA ALA A 171 -0.51 -6.03 15.26
C ALA A 171 0.23 -6.61 16.49
N ASN A 172 1.57 -6.59 16.49
CA ASN A 172 2.37 -7.02 17.65
C ASN A 172 2.06 -6.20 18.90
N GLN A 173 1.91 -4.88 18.75
CA GLN A 173 1.55 -3.99 19.86
C GLN A 173 0.18 -4.34 20.44
N MET A 174 -0.82 -4.60 19.59
CA MET A 174 -2.17 -4.96 20.03
C MET A 174 -2.18 -6.31 20.73
N MET A 175 -1.49 -7.34 20.19
CA MET A 175 -1.36 -8.65 20.86
C MET A 175 -0.62 -8.52 22.20
N ALA A 176 0.43 -7.71 22.27
CA ALA A 176 1.17 -7.46 23.53
C ALA A 176 0.30 -6.76 24.59
N LEU A 177 -0.71 -6.00 24.19
CA LEU A 177 -1.71 -5.41 25.09
C LEU A 177 -2.84 -6.39 25.46
N GLY A 178 -2.78 -7.64 24.98
CA GLY A 178 -3.74 -8.69 25.27
C GLY A 178 -5.00 -8.68 24.39
N MET A 179 -4.97 -7.98 23.26
CA MET A 179 -6.08 -8.04 22.29
C MET A 179 -6.07 -9.39 21.58
N PRO A 180 -7.16 -10.19 21.61
CA PRO A 180 -7.22 -11.42 20.82
C PRO A 180 -7.23 -11.13 19.31
N VAL A 181 -6.64 -12.01 18.50
CA VAL A 181 -6.61 -11.85 17.04
C VAL A 181 -8.01 -11.73 16.43
N GLU A 182 -8.98 -12.42 16.98
CA GLU A 182 -10.38 -12.36 16.53
C GLU A 182 -11.01 -10.97 16.73
N GLU A 183 -10.74 -10.32 17.88
CA GLU A 183 -11.16 -8.94 18.12
C GLU A 183 -10.42 -7.96 17.20
N PHE A 184 -9.14 -8.22 16.95
CA PHE A 184 -8.33 -7.41 16.03
C PHE A 184 -8.87 -7.46 14.59
N CYS A 185 -9.36 -8.63 14.13
CA CYS A 185 -9.91 -8.86 12.79
C CYS A 185 -11.45 -8.75 12.73
N LYS A 186 -12.12 -8.28 13.79
CA LYS A 186 -13.58 -8.37 13.88
C LYS A 186 -14.33 -7.64 12.76
N ALA A 187 -13.77 -6.57 12.23
CA ALA A 187 -14.38 -5.83 11.13
C ALA A 187 -14.46 -6.69 9.85
N ALA A 188 -13.36 -7.35 9.49
CA ALA A 188 -13.29 -8.22 8.33
C ALA A 188 -14.14 -9.49 8.52
N LEU A 189 -14.13 -10.07 9.72
CA LEU A 189 -14.98 -11.21 10.08
C LEU A 189 -16.47 -10.84 10.03
N GLY A 190 -16.85 -9.71 10.62
CA GLY A 190 -18.24 -9.25 10.67
C GLY A 190 -18.82 -8.89 9.31
N GLN A 191 -18.00 -8.51 8.36
CA GLN A 191 -18.39 -8.24 6.97
C GLN A 191 -18.32 -9.49 6.07
N GLY A 192 -17.88 -10.65 6.59
CA GLY A 192 -17.72 -11.87 5.80
C GLY A 192 -16.58 -11.80 4.76
N ILE A 193 -15.69 -10.83 4.90
CA ILE A 193 -14.49 -10.68 4.04
C ILE A 193 -13.42 -11.68 4.50
N MET A 194 -13.15 -11.76 5.81
CA MET A 194 -12.34 -12.81 6.39
C MET A 194 -13.22 -14.02 6.72
N GLN A 195 -12.76 -15.20 6.39
CA GLN A 195 -13.44 -16.46 6.65
C GLN A 195 -12.85 -17.14 7.89
N LYS A 196 -13.73 -17.84 8.63
CA LYS A 196 -13.40 -18.65 9.81
C LYS A 196 -14.00 -20.05 9.67
N ALA A 197 -13.24 -21.08 10.02
CA ALA A 197 -13.68 -22.48 9.95
C ALA A 197 -12.99 -23.35 11.02
N GLU A 198 -13.59 -24.49 11.33
CA GLU A 198 -13.02 -25.46 12.27
C GLU A 198 -12.09 -26.47 11.58
N THR A 199 -12.18 -26.62 10.25
CA THR A 199 -11.27 -27.46 9.46
C THR A 199 -10.68 -26.69 8.28
N LEU A 200 -9.54 -27.15 7.77
CA LEU A 200 -8.87 -26.56 6.61
C LEU A 200 -9.68 -26.80 5.32
N GLU A 201 -10.38 -27.92 5.20
CA GLU A 201 -11.25 -28.23 4.09
C GLU A 201 -12.44 -27.27 4.02
N GLU A 202 -13.08 -27.00 5.17
CA GLU A 202 -14.16 -26.03 5.27
C GLU A 202 -13.66 -24.62 4.96
N LEU A 203 -12.48 -24.26 5.47
CA LEU A 203 -11.85 -22.96 5.18
C LEU A 203 -11.59 -22.80 3.68
N ALA A 204 -11.03 -23.84 3.03
CA ALA A 204 -10.78 -23.84 1.60
C ALA A 204 -12.06 -23.58 0.78
N ASP A 205 -13.16 -24.24 1.15
CA ASP A 205 -14.46 -24.04 0.50
C ASP A 205 -14.95 -22.59 0.68
N LYS A 206 -14.88 -22.05 1.88
CA LYS A 206 -15.27 -20.65 2.18
C LYS A 206 -14.41 -19.63 1.46
N LEU A 207 -13.14 -19.93 1.21
CA LEU A 207 -12.22 -19.09 0.46
C LEU A 207 -12.37 -19.20 -1.05
N GLY A 208 -13.20 -20.15 -1.53
CA GLY A 208 -13.47 -20.35 -2.94
C GLY A 208 -12.43 -21.21 -3.67
N PHE A 209 -11.63 -22.00 -2.94
CA PHE A 209 -10.76 -23.00 -3.55
C PHE A 209 -11.59 -24.21 -3.97
N GLU A 210 -11.48 -24.62 -5.24
CA GLU A 210 -12.21 -25.73 -5.82
C GLU A 210 -11.26 -26.69 -6.56
N GLY A 211 -11.67 -27.93 -6.73
CA GLY A 211 -11.00 -28.92 -7.57
C GLY A 211 -9.51 -29.08 -7.29
N GLU A 212 -8.67 -28.77 -8.26
CA GLU A 212 -7.21 -28.87 -8.16
C GLU A 212 -6.62 -27.81 -7.24
N ALA A 213 -7.14 -26.59 -7.27
CA ALA A 213 -6.66 -25.52 -6.38
C ALA A 213 -6.91 -25.83 -4.90
N LYS A 214 -8.04 -26.47 -4.56
CA LYS A 214 -8.32 -26.92 -3.19
C LYS A 214 -7.33 -28.00 -2.74
N ARG A 215 -7.03 -28.97 -3.59
CA ARG A 215 -6.01 -30.00 -3.29
C ARG A 215 -4.65 -29.37 -3.09
N ALA A 216 -4.23 -28.49 -4.03
CA ALA A 216 -2.95 -27.80 -3.94
C ALA A 216 -2.84 -26.95 -2.67
N PHE A 217 -3.92 -26.30 -2.24
CA PHE A 217 -3.97 -25.55 -0.98
C PHE A 217 -3.74 -26.47 0.23
N LEU A 218 -4.41 -27.61 0.31
CA LEU A 218 -4.24 -28.56 1.43
C LEU A 218 -2.83 -29.15 1.43
N ASP A 219 -2.31 -29.58 0.28
CA ASP A 219 -0.93 -30.07 0.13
C ASP A 219 0.10 -28.97 0.52
N GLN A 220 -0.18 -27.70 0.17
CA GLN A 220 0.67 -26.59 0.55
C GLN A 220 0.67 -26.34 2.06
N VAL A 221 -0.46 -26.51 2.75
CA VAL A 221 -0.54 -26.42 4.21
C VAL A 221 0.29 -27.53 4.86
N GLU A 222 0.18 -28.77 4.39
CA GLU A 222 1.00 -29.89 4.90
C GLU A 222 2.48 -29.61 4.72
N ARG A 223 2.89 -29.15 3.53
CA ARG A 223 4.27 -28.78 3.24
C ARG A 223 4.76 -27.65 4.15
N TYR A 224 3.95 -26.61 4.34
CA TYR A 224 4.30 -25.49 5.20
C TYR A 224 4.44 -25.89 6.68
N ASN A 225 3.56 -26.79 7.16
CA ASN A 225 3.67 -27.39 8.49
C ASN A 225 4.97 -28.20 8.66
N ALA A 226 5.38 -28.96 7.63
CA ALA A 226 6.64 -29.69 7.66
C ALA A 226 7.87 -28.75 7.69
N GLN A 227 7.80 -27.62 6.97
CA GLN A 227 8.84 -26.58 7.01
C GLN A 227 8.91 -25.90 8.40
N PHE A 228 7.76 -25.67 9.04
CA PHE A 228 7.72 -25.19 10.42
C PHE A 228 8.38 -26.17 11.39
N ASP A 229 8.10 -27.46 11.30
CA ASP A 229 8.71 -28.49 12.13
C ASP A 229 10.22 -28.57 11.91
N ALA A 230 10.66 -28.45 10.65
CA ALA A 230 12.08 -28.44 10.29
C ALA A 230 12.78 -27.10 10.62
N GLN A 231 12.04 -26.07 11.02
CA GLN A 231 12.53 -24.70 11.21
C GLN A 231 13.31 -24.18 9.98
N LYS A 232 12.84 -24.55 8.79
CA LYS A 232 13.51 -24.22 7.54
C LYS A 232 12.50 -24.14 6.39
N ASP A 233 12.47 -23.00 5.70
CA ASP A 233 11.72 -22.81 4.46
C ASP A 233 12.65 -23.08 3.26
N ASP A 234 12.51 -24.25 2.66
CA ASP A 234 13.27 -24.63 1.46
C ASP A 234 12.71 -24.03 0.16
N ASP A 235 11.51 -23.41 0.18
CA ASP A 235 10.87 -22.88 -1.00
C ASP A 235 11.27 -21.42 -1.27
N PHE A 236 11.22 -20.57 -0.25
CA PHE A 236 11.40 -19.12 -0.39
C PHE A 236 12.40 -18.53 0.62
N GLY A 237 12.98 -19.36 1.49
CA GLY A 237 14.00 -18.93 2.44
C GLY A 237 13.48 -18.01 3.55
N LYS A 238 12.20 -18.14 3.92
CA LYS A 238 11.61 -17.41 5.03
C LYS A 238 12.30 -17.78 6.35
N GLU A 239 12.52 -16.79 7.19
CA GLU A 239 13.21 -16.96 8.46
C GLU A 239 12.45 -17.92 9.39
N ALA A 240 13.16 -18.81 10.05
CA ALA A 240 12.58 -19.85 10.91
C ALA A 240 11.64 -19.27 11.98
N TYR A 241 12.02 -18.16 12.62
CA TYR A 241 11.20 -17.52 13.66
C TYR A 241 9.92 -16.88 13.13
N ARG A 242 9.76 -16.75 11.79
CA ARG A 242 8.57 -16.25 11.10
C ARG A 242 7.73 -17.34 10.46
N LEU A 243 8.17 -18.60 10.52
CA LEU A 243 7.30 -19.72 10.17
C LEU A 243 6.24 -19.91 11.24
N SER A 244 5.04 -20.30 10.84
CA SER A 244 3.91 -20.65 11.72
C SER A 244 3.32 -21.99 11.30
N ALA A 245 2.67 -22.71 12.23
CA ALA A 245 1.91 -23.88 11.88
C ALA A 245 0.45 -23.53 11.55
N LEU A 246 -0.22 -24.43 10.84
CA LEU A 246 -1.67 -24.38 10.55
C LEU A 246 -2.28 -25.68 11.06
N ARG A 247 -2.53 -25.79 12.38
CA ARG A 247 -2.94 -27.05 13.05
C ARG A 247 -4.00 -26.87 14.13
N THR A 248 -4.11 -25.66 14.66
CA THR A 248 -4.96 -25.37 15.83
C THR A 248 -6.20 -24.60 15.39
N PRO A 249 -7.38 -25.25 15.39
CA PRO A 249 -8.61 -24.52 15.07
C PRO A 249 -8.91 -23.44 16.14
N PRO A 250 -9.68 -22.41 15.77
CA PRO A 250 -10.23 -22.17 14.44
C PRO A 250 -9.19 -21.68 13.44
N PHE A 251 -9.43 -21.97 12.15
CA PHE A 251 -8.61 -21.49 11.04
C PHE A 251 -9.23 -20.24 10.44
N TYR A 252 -8.39 -19.33 9.99
CA TYR A 252 -8.80 -18.06 9.39
C TYR A 252 -8.15 -17.88 8.02
N GLY A 253 -8.88 -17.26 7.10
CA GLY A 253 -8.34 -16.91 5.80
C GLY A 253 -8.98 -15.65 5.25
N CYS A 254 -8.18 -14.83 4.57
CA CYS A 254 -8.63 -13.58 3.96
C CYS A 254 -7.87 -13.33 2.65
N TRP A 255 -8.61 -12.89 1.63
CA TRP A 255 -8.01 -12.42 0.39
C TRP A 255 -7.55 -10.99 0.54
N PHE A 256 -6.37 -10.70 0.01
CA PHE A 256 -5.73 -9.40 0.06
C PHE A 256 -5.20 -9.00 -1.31
N GLY A 257 -5.15 -7.71 -1.52
CA GLY A 257 -4.28 -7.04 -2.47
C GLY A 257 -3.62 -5.83 -1.83
N GLY A 258 -2.96 -5.03 -2.63
CA GLY A 258 -2.39 -3.78 -2.17
C GLY A 258 -3.46 -2.78 -1.72
N SER A 259 -3.16 -2.02 -0.68
CA SER A 259 -3.91 -0.84 -0.27
C SER A 259 -3.14 0.41 -0.66
N MET A 260 -3.69 1.19 -1.58
CA MET A 260 -3.10 2.43 -2.05
C MET A 260 -3.30 3.55 -1.04
N LEU A 261 -2.21 4.14 -0.56
CA LEU A 261 -2.25 5.31 0.33
C LEU A 261 -2.09 6.61 -0.43
N THR A 262 -1.02 6.73 -1.21
CA THR A 262 -0.73 7.92 -2.01
C THR A 262 0.27 7.59 -3.12
N THR A 263 0.57 8.55 -3.97
CA THR A 263 1.67 8.52 -4.95
C THR A 263 2.75 9.50 -4.51
N LEU A 264 4.00 9.11 -4.66
CA LEU A 264 5.17 9.85 -4.16
C LEU A 264 6.10 10.34 -5.28
N ASP A 265 5.76 10.06 -6.54
CA ASP A 265 6.42 10.49 -7.76
C ASP A 265 5.83 11.81 -8.25
N GLY A 266 6.28 12.89 -7.66
CA GLY A 266 5.77 14.23 -7.93
C GLY A 266 6.67 15.05 -8.87
N LEU A 267 6.57 16.37 -8.71
CA LEU A 267 7.45 17.32 -9.40
C LEU A 267 8.90 17.16 -8.93
N ARG A 268 9.82 17.16 -9.87
CA ARG A 268 11.25 17.17 -9.55
C ARG A 268 11.62 18.42 -8.79
N ILE A 269 12.34 18.26 -7.69
CA ILE A 269 12.76 19.35 -6.82
C ILE A 269 14.25 19.24 -6.48
N ASN A 270 14.86 20.39 -6.16
CA ASN A 270 16.20 20.42 -5.55
C ASN A 270 16.10 20.33 -4.01
N LYS A 271 17.27 20.44 -3.33
CA LYS A 271 17.36 20.40 -1.86
C LYS A 271 16.57 21.50 -1.13
N ASP A 272 16.26 22.59 -1.81
CA ASP A 272 15.53 23.75 -1.28
C ASP A 272 14.04 23.71 -1.67
N CYS A 273 13.57 22.54 -2.18
CA CYS A 273 12.20 22.29 -2.63
C CYS A 273 11.76 23.17 -3.81
N GLN A 274 12.69 23.78 -4.54
CA GLN A 274 12.41 24.49 -5.77
C GLN A 274 12.11 23.50 -6.88
N VAL A 275 11.06 23.74 -7.65
CA VAL A 275 10.68 22.88 -8.79
C VAL A 275 11.69 23.04 -9.92
N LEU A 276 12.06 21.91 -10.53
CA LEU A 276 12.98 21.84 -11.65
C LEU A 276 12.22 21.58 -12.96
N ASP A 277 12.73 22.14 -14.05
CA ASP A 277 12.27 21.84 -15.41
C ASP A 277 12.92 20.56 -15.98
N ALA A 278 12.70 20.27 -17.26
CA ALA A 278 13.24 19.09 -17.95
C ALA A 278 14.76 19.10 -18.07
N ASP A 279 15.40 20.27 -18.02
CA ASP A 279 16.85 20.47 -18.11
C ASP A 279 17.50 20.66 -16.72
N ASP A 280 16.78 20.30 -15.64
CA ASP A 280 17.19 20.45 -14.24
C ASP A 280 17.44 21.91 -13.81
N GLN A 281 16.83 22.87 -14.51
CA GLN A 281 16.92 24.28 -14.13
C GLN A 281 15.79 24.65 -13.19
N VAL A 282 16.08 25.52 -12.23
CA VAL A 282 15.10 26.00 -11.25
C VAL A 282 14.05 26.88 -11.94
N ILE A 283 12.77 26.60 -11.68
CA ILE A 283 11.67 27.49 -12.02
C ILE A 283 11.53 28.52 -10.90
N ASP A 284 11.98 29.73 -11.14
CA ASP A 284 12.00 30.80 -10.14
C ASP A 284 10.63 31.05 -9.51
N GLY A 285 10.58 30.96 -8.18
CA GLY A 285 9.38 31.23 -7.39
C GLY A 285 8.38 30.07 -7.31
N LEU A 286 8.67 28.88 -7.91
CA LEU A 286 7.84 27.69 -7.79
C LEU A 286 8.49 26.66 -6.87
N TYR A 287 7.74 26.21 -5.87
CA TYR A 287 8.14 25.24 -4.86
C TYR A 287 7.13 24.11 -4.77
N ALA A 288 7.59 22.92 -4.37
CA ALA A 288 6.71 21.79 -4.10
C ALA A 288 7.18 21.05 -2.84
N ALA A 289 6.23 20.63 -2.00
CA ALA A 289 6.48 19.89 -0.77
C ALA A 289 5.42 18.85 -0.51
N GLY A 290 5.78 17.76 0.18
CA GLY A 290 4.88 16.62 0.41
C GLY A 290 4.71 15.78 -0.85
N ASP A 291 3.59 15.08 -0.98
CA ASP A 291 3.43 14.03 -2.01
C ASP A 291 3.32 14.57 -3.45
N VAL A 292 3.05 15.85 -3.63
CA VAL A 292 3.16 16.52 -4.94
C VAL A 292 4.61 16.70 -5.39
N SER A 293 5.59 16.64 -4.47
CA SER A 293 7.03 16.67 -4.79
C SER A 293 7.60 15.29 -4.97
N GLY A 294 8.46 15.13 -5.95
CA GLY A 294 9.26 13.94 -6.22
C GLY A 294 10.67 14.03 -5.64
N SER A 295 11.62 13.40 -6.33
CA SER A 295 13.08 13.44 -6.06
C SER A 295 13.53 12.88 -4.71
N PHE A 296 12.66 12.20 -3.98
CA PHE A 296 12.96 11.63 -2.66
C PHE A 296 12.79 10.10 -2.61
N PHE A 297 11.70 9.59 -3.16
CA PHE A 297 11.45 8.15 -3.28
C PHE A 297 11.70 7.69 -4.72
N SER A 298 12.22 6.47 -4.88
CA SER A 298 12.45 5.89 -6.19
C SER A 298 11.85 4.48 -6.24
N GLY A 299 10.68 4.37 -6.84
CA GLY A 299 10.00 3.10 -7.10
C GLY A 299 9.30 2.47 -5.90
N ASN A 300 9.65 2.80 -4.67
CA ASN A 300 9.09 2.18 -3.47
C ASN A 300 9.09 3.12 -2.26
N TYR A 301 8.39 2.67 -1.20
CA TYR A 301 8.37 3.33 0.11
C TYR A 301 9.15 2.49 1.15
N PRO A 302 10.08 3.09 1.94
CA PRO A 302 10.91 2.35 2.88
C PRO A 302 10.12 1.92 4.12
N GLU A 303 9.70 0.66 4.18
CA GLU A 303 8.90 0.08 5.27
C GLU A 303 9.55 0.27 6.65
N TYR A 304 10.87 0.11 6.73
CA TYR A 304 11.61 0.14 7.98
C TYR A 304 11.73 1.52 8.62
N ILE A 305 11.43 2.57 7.86
CA ILE A 305 11.47 3.96 8.34
C ILE A 305 10.03 4.44 8.52
N VAL A 306 9.45 4.06 9.67
CA VAL A 306 8.05 4.43 10.00
C VAL A 306 7.85 5.93 9.96
N GLY A 307 6.81 6.38 9.27
CA GLY A 307 6.46 7.79 9.16
C GLY A 307 7.38 8.60 8.24
N CYS A 308 8.21 7.96 7.40
CA CYS A 308 9.14 8.64 6.50
C CYS A 308 8.44 9.69 5.61
N ALA A 309 7.31 9.37 4.99
CA ALA A 309 6.56 10.32 4.15
C ALA A 309 6.05 11.52 4.95
N SER A 310 5.43 11.28 6.12
CA SER A 310 4.94 12.35 7.00
C SER A 310 6.08 13.21 7.54
N GLY A 311 7.20 12.59 7.94
CA GLY A 311 8.41 13.28 8.40
C GLY A 311 9.02 14.15 7.29
N ARG A 312 9.10 13.61 6.06
CA ARG A 312 9.53 14.37 4.88
C ARG A 312 8.64 15.58 4.66
N THR A 313 7.31 15.38 4.60
CA THR A 313 6.35 16.45 4.35
C THR A 313 6.47 17.58 5.37
N SER A 314 6.53 17.26 6.66
CA SER A 314 6.70 18.24 7.73
C SER A 314 8.03 18.97 7.64
N THR A 315 9.11 18.24 7.32
CA THR A 315 10.46 18.81 7.18
C THR A 315 10.54 19.74 5.97
N GLN A 316 10.02 19.32 4.82
CA GLN A 316 10.02 20.14 3.60
C GLN A 316 9.20 21.41 3.79
N GLY A 317 7.99 21.34 4.37
CA GLY A 317 7.18 22.51 4.64
C GLY A 317 7.89 23.55 5.53
N ARG A 318 8.52 23.07 6.61
CA ARG A 318 9.34 23.93 7.48
C ARG A 318 10.56 24.52 6.77
N HIS A 319 11.24 23.69 5.95
CA HIS A 319 12.43 24.12 5.20
C HIS A 319 12.08 25.25 4.22
N VAL A 320 11.04 25.06 3.39
CA VAL A 320 10.59 26.06 2.42
C VAL A 320 10.21 27.37 3.11
N ALA A 321 9.47 27.29 4.23
CA ALA A 321 9.09 28.50 4.97
C ALA A 321 10.31 29.29 5.45
N ARG A 322 11.33 28.64 6.00
CA ARG A 322 12.58 29.29 6.43
C ARG A 322 13.40 29.82 5.26
N PHE A 323 13.48 29.05 4.16
CA PHE A 323 14.18 29.47 2.95
C PHE A 323 13.57 30.75 2.37
N LEU A 324 12.24 30.83 2.27
CA LEU A 324 11.53 32.00 1.78
C LEU A 324 11.61 33.20 2.73
N ALA A 325 11.77 32.97 4.03
CA ALA A 325 11.99 34.01 5.03
C ALA A 325 13.45 34.56 5.05
N GLY A 326 14.38 33.88 4.36
CA GLY A 326 15.80 34.22 4.39
C GLY A 326 16.51 33.76 5.67
N ASP A 327 15.97 32.74 6.35
CA ASP A 327 16.52 32.20 7.61
C ASP A 327 17.46 30.99 7.38
N LEU A 328 17.80 30.68 6.13
CA LEU A 328 18.69 29.60 5.72
C LEU A 328 19.79 30.06 4.83
#